data_ace75ecdd217dd7ed749bb39e9d2be00
#
_entry.id   ace75ecdd217dd7ed749bb39e9d2be00
#
_cell.length_a   1.000
_cell.length_b   1.000
_cell.length_c   1.000
_cell.angle_alpha   90.00
_cell.angle_beta   90.00
_cell.angle_gamma   90.00
#
_symmetry.space_group_name_H-M   'P 1'
#
loop_
_entity.id
_entity.type
_entity.pdbx_description
1 polymer ?
#
loop_
_entity_poly.entity_id
_entity_poly.type
_entity_poly.pdbx_seq_one_letter_code
_entity_poly.pdbx_strand_id
1 'polypeptide(L)'
;MEIIMLTVGQVCTNCYIIHQEGTNSCVVIDPGDEAKKIADQIRKNGWDCEGILLTHGHFDHITGVSDLVSYVGGKVYAYREELDVLKDPHLNASAMAGYEVAIEPEMLLRDGEKLEIAGFVFHVIYTPGHTKGGCCYYEEKEKALFSGDTIFMESIGRTDLPTGNTAQLLD
;
A
#
# COMPACT_ATOMS: atom_id res chain seq x y z
N MET A 1 -9.14 6.22 15.78
CA MET A 1 -8.89 5.53 14.47
C MET A 1 -9.40 4.11 14.55
N GLU A 2 -10.16 3.67 13.58
CA GLU A 2 -10.57 2.27 13.41
C GLU A 2 -9.74 1.65 12.27
N ILE A 3 -9.19 0.45 12.51
CA ILE A 3 -8.40 -0.28 11.51
C ILE A 3 -9.04 -1.64 11.29
N ILE A 4 -9.43 -1.93 10.05
CA ILE A 4 -9.83 -3.27 9.62
C ILE A 4 -8.68 -3.85 8.80
N MET A 5 -8.08 -4.90 9.34
CA MET A 5 -7.05 -5.67 8.63
C MET A 5 -7.71 -6.85 7.91
N LEU A 6 -7.45 -6.98 6.62
CA LEU A 6 -7.88 -8.09 5.79
C LEU A 6 -6.63 -8.79 5.24
N THR A 7 -6.56 -10.08 5.43
CA THR A 7 -5.56 -10.89 4.73
C THR A 7 -6.11 -11.23 3.34
N VAL A 8 -5.37 -10.89 2.30
CA VAL A 8 -5.80 -11.00 0.90
C VAL A 8 -4.81 -11.79 0.05
N GLY A 9 -5.33 -12.42 -1.00
CA GLY A 9 -4.56 -13.13 -1.99
C GLY A 9 -3.88 -14.41 -1.50
N GLN A 10 -3.17 -15.08 -2.41
CA GLN A 10 -2.50 -16.35 -2.15
C GLN A 10 -1.26 -16.21 -1.27
N VAL A 11 -0.65 -15.03 -1.26
CA VAL A 11 0.55 -14.71 -0.46
C VAL A 11 0.19 -14.27 0.97
N CYS A 12 -1.11 -14.09 1.23
CA CYS A 12 -1.62 -13.67 2.55
C CYS A 12 -1.15 -12.27 2.96
N THR A 13 -1.14 -11.35 2.04
CA THR A 13 -0.74 -9.96 2.26
C THR A 13 -1.77 -9.23 3.15
N ASN A 14 -1.29 -8.39 4.04
CA ASN A 14 -2.14 -7.56 4.89
C ASN A 14 -2.59 -6.32 4.13
N CYS A 15 -3.90 -6.21 3.89
CA CYS A 15 -4.57 -5.01 3.42
C CYS A 15 -5.24 -4.32 4.60
N TYR A 16 -5.12 -3.00 4.71
CA TYR A 16 -5.74 -2.24 5.79
C TYR A 16 -6.78 -1.26 5.26
N ILE A 17 -7.96 -1.23 5.88
CA ILE A 17 -8.94 -0.16 5.72
C ILE A 17 -8.89 0.66 7.00
N ILE A 18 -8.61 1.95 6.87
CA ILE A 18 -8.41 2.87 8.00
C ILE A 18 -9.50 3.93 7.94
N HIS A 19 -10.27 4.04 9.01
CA HIS A 19 -11.40 4.94 9.13
C HIS A 19 -11.23 5.90 10.31
N GLN A 20 -11.57 7.17 10.08
CA GLN A 20 -11.62 8.20 11.11
C GLN A 20 -13.00 8.21 11.75
N GLU A 21 -13.08 7.87 13.03
CA GLU A 21 -14.34 7.92 13.80
C GLU A 21 -15.02 9.29 13.70
N GLY A 22 -16.35 9.27 13.52
CA GLY A 22 -17.14 10.48 13.37
C GLY A 22 -17.18 11.08 11.96
N THR A 23 -16.56 10.43 10.98
CA THR A 23 -16.62 10.76 9.55
C THR A 23 -17.19 9.59 8.74
N ASN A 24 -17.33 9.77 7.43
CA ASN A 24 -17.56 8.65 6.50
C ASN A 24 -16.31 8.32 5.69
N SER A 25 -15.20 9.02 5.94
CA SER A 25 -13.98 8.90 5.14
C SER A 25 -13.13 7.72 5.57
N CYS A 26 -12.58 6.98 4.61
CA CYS A 26 -11.57 5.95 4.84
C CYS A 26 -10.45 6.02 3.80
N VAL A 27 -9.36 5.35 4.12
CA VAL A 27 -8.23 5.11 3.22
C VAL A 27 -7.90 3.62 3.23
N VAL A 28 -7.44 3.09 2.09
CA VAL A 28 -7.01 1.69 1.98
C VAL A 28 -5.50 1.66 1.79
N ILE A 29 -4.82 0.72 2.45
CA ILE A 29 -3.38 0.48 2.25
C ILE A 29 -3.20 -0.93 1.71
N ASP A 30 -2.41 -1.05 0.62
CA ASP A 30 -2.00 -2.29 -0.02
C ASP A 30 -3.15 -3.26 -0.34
N PRO A 31 -4.08 -2.90 -1.23
CA PRO A 31 -5.13 -3.80 -1.68
C PRO A 31 -4.57 -4.84 -2.68
N GLY A 32 -3.83 -5.81 -2.16
CA GLY A 32 -3.07 -6.77 -2.95
C GLY A 32 -3.91 -7.74 -3.76
N ASP A 33 -5.15 -8.03 -3.34
CA ASP A 33 -6.08 -8.92 -4.03
C ASP A 33 -7.50 -8.74 -3.45
N GLU A 34 -8.47 -9.57 -3.89
CA GLU A 34 -9.84 -9.63 -3.36
C GLU A 34 -10.55 -8.26 -3.26
N ALA A 35 -10.34 -7.40 -4.26
CA ALA A 35 -10.87 -6.02 -4.31
C ALA A 35 -12.36 -5.93 -4.00
N LYS A 36 -13.16 -6.94 -4.41
CA LYS A 36 -14.58 -6.99 -4.10
C LYS A 36 -14.84 -7.15 -2.60
N LYS A 37 -14.08 -7.98 -1.90
CA LYS A 37 -14.20 -8.17 -0.44
C LYS A 37 -13.85 -6.87 0.30
N ILE A 38 -12.82 -6.15 -0.14
CA ILE A 38 -12.43 -4.85 0.40
C ILE A 38 -13.57 -3.83 0.17
N ALA A 39 -14.07 -3.73 -1.06
CA ALA A 39 -15.17 -2.83 -1.42
C ALA A 39 -16.46 -3.14 -0.66
N ASP A 40 -16.82 -4.40 -0.51
CA ASP A 40 -17.99 -4.83 0.26
C ASP A 40 -17.88 -4.42 1.73
N GLN A 41 -16.66 -4.49 2.30
CA GLN A 41 -16.41 -4.05 3.68
C GLN A 41 -16.56 -2.53 3.83
N ILE A 42 -16.05 -1.74 2.87
CA ILE A 42 -16.19 -0.28 2.84
C ILE A 42 -17.68 0.10 2.75
N ARG A 43 -18.42 -0.50 1.81
CA ARG A 43 -19.85 -0.23 1.60
C ARG A 43 -20.72 -0.64 2.78
N LYS A 44 -20.42 -1.78 3.41
CA LYS A 44 -21.13 -2.28 4.60
C LYS A 44 -21.08 -1.29 5.75
N ASN A 45 -19.97 -0.56 5.89
CA ASN A 45 -19.79 0.45 6.93
C ASN A 45 -20.28 1.85 6.50
N GLY A 46 -20.69 2.03 5.23
CA GLY A 46 -21.12 3.32 4.71
C GLY A 46 -19.97 4.32 4.55
N TRP A 47 -18.76 3.84 4.29
CA TRP A 47 -17.59 4.67 4.14
C TRP A 47 -17.32 5.06 2.68
N ASP A 48 -16.69 6.23 2.51
CA ASP A 48 -16.22 6.78 1.25
C ASP A 48 -14.69 6.65 1.20
N CYS A 49 -14.17 5.92 0.21
CA CYS A 49 -12.73 5.74 0.03
C CYS A 49 -12.12 6.99 -0.61
N GLU A 50 -11.32 7.75 0.14
CA GLU A 50 -10.65 8.94 -0.37
C GLU A 50 -9.36 8.62 -1.13
N GLY A 51 -8.69 7.51 -0.77
CA GLY A 51 -7.48 7.10 -1.45
C GLY A 51 -6.99 5.71 -1.10
N ILE A 52 -6.06 5.26 -1.93
CA ILE A 52 -5.36 3.99 -1.83
C ILE A 52 -3.88 4.29 -1.72
N LEU A 53 -3.25 3.93 -0.61
CA LEU A 53 -1.82 4.13 -0.35
C LEU A 53 -1.07 2.84 -0.61
N LEU A 54 -0.02 2.90 -1.41
CA LEU A 54 0.85 1.76 -1.69
C LEU A 54 2.16 1.90 -0.95
N THR A 55 2.51 0.91 -0.12
CA THR A 55 3.81 0.88 0.56
C THR A 55 4.92 0.58 -0.42
N HIS A 56 4.67 -0.30 -1.37
CA HIS A 56 5.58 -0.66 -2.46
C HIS A 56 4.81 -1.32 -3.62
N GLY A 57 5.52 -1.67 -4.69
CA GLY A 57 4.92 -2.08 -5.94
C GLY A 57 4.87 -3.59 -6.20
N HIS A 58 5.22 -4.48 -5.27
CA HIS A 58 5.10 -5.91 -5.55
C HIS A 58 3.65 -6.33 -5.79
N PHE A 59 3.47 -7.31 -6.67
CA PHE A 59 2.17 -7.72 -7.20
C PHE A 59 1.14 -8.04 -6.10
N ASP A 60 1.56 -8.67 -5.05
CA ASP A 60 0.70 -9.08 -3.94
C ASP A 60 0.22 -7.91 -3.05
N HIS A 61 0.76 -6.70 -3.27
CA HIS A 61 0.28 -5.45 -2.67
C HIS A 61 -0.58 -4.60 -3.63
N ILE A 62 -0.56 -4.88 -4.94
CA ILE A 62 -1.14 -4.00 -5.94
C ILE A 62 -2.19 -4.64 -6.86
N THR A 63 -2.32 -5.97 -6.89
CA THR A 63 -3.17 -6.67 -7.87
C THR A 63 -4.64 -6.23 -7.79
N GLY A 64 -5.15 -5.94 -6.60
CA GLY A 64 -6.53 -5.49 -6.40
C GLY A 64 -6.77 -4.00 -6.66
N VAL A 65 -5.74 -3.19 -6.91
CA VAL A 65 -5.85 -1.72 -6.99
C VAL A 65 -6.84 -1.26 -8.05
N SER A 66 -6.66 -1.71 -9.30
CA SER A 66 -7.49 -1.25 -10.42
C SER A 66 -8.97 -1.60 -10.24
N ASP A 67 -9.25 -2.82 -9.76
CA ASP A 67 -10.61 -3.25 -9.49
C ASP A 67 -11.20 -2.49 -8.29
N LEU A 68 -10.43 -2.25 -7.24
CA LEU A 68 -10.89 -1.50 -6.09
C LEU A 68 -11.25 -0.06 -6.45
N VAL A 69 -10.40 0.63 -7.23
CA VAL A 69 -10.72 1.96 -7.77
C VAL A 69 -12.03 1.95 -8.55
N SER A 70 -12.27 0.91 -9.37
CA SER A 70 -13.52 0.78 -10.13
C SER A 70 -14.76 0.61 -9.23
N TYR A 71 -14.60 0.00 -8.05
CA TYR A 71 -15.71 -0.28 -7.13
C TYR A 71 -16.02 0.87 -6.18
N VAL A 72 -15.00 1.56 -5.66
CA VAL A 72 -15.18 2.55 -4.58
C VAL A 72 -14.54 3.90 -4.85
N GLY A 73 -13.83 4.04 -5.96
CA GLY A 73 -13.09 5.27 -6.28
C GLY A 73 -11.82 5.41 -5.43
N GLY A 74 -11.43 6.67 -5.18
CA GLY A 74 -10.21 7.03 -4.48
C GLY A 74 -9.02 7.20 -5.42
N LYS A 75 -8.09 8.10 -5.07
CA LYS A 75 -6.83 8.28 -5.80
C LYS A 75 -5.79 7.30 -5.32
N VAL A 76 -4.92 6.85 -6.21
CA VAL A 76 -3.80 5.96 -5.87
C VAL A 76 -2.56 6.80 -5.58
N TYR A 77 -1.95 6.56 -4.43
CA TYR A 77 -0.75 7.22 -3.93
C TYR A 77 0.38 6.22 -3.82
N ALA A 78 1.57 6.60 -4.27
CA ALA A 78 2.78 5.80 -4.10
C ALA A 78 4.00 6.70 -3.92
N TYR A 79 5.07 6.17 -3.34
CA TYR A 79 6.33 6.87 -3.30
C TYR A 79 6.93 7.00 -4.70
N ARG A 80 7.47 8.18 -5.04
CA ARG A 80 7.89 8.54 -6.41
C ARG A 80 8.91 7.57 -7.03
N GLU A 81 9.84 7.06 -6.23
CA GLU A 81 10.89 6.16 -6.72
C GLU A 81 10.36 4.74 -7.00
N GLU A 82 9.12 4.44 -6.61
CA GLU A 82 8.45 3.16 -6.87
C GLU A 82 7.76 3.11 -8.24
N LEU A 83 7.67 4.23 -8.95
CA LEU A 83 6.91 4.34 -10.20
C LEU A 83 7.31 3.30 -11.25
N ASP A 84 8.61 3.03 -11.43
CA ASP A 84 9.06 2.04 -12.40
C ASP A 84 8.68 0.62 -11.98
N VAL A 85 8.74 0.31 -10.68
CA VAL A 85 8.34 -1.00 -10.14
C VAL A 85 6.85 -1.22 -10.38
N LEU A 86 6.01 -0.23 -10.08
CA LEU A 86 4.57 -0.28 -10.29
C LEU A 86 4.16 -0.50 -11.75
N LYS A 87 4.94 0.01 -12.70
CA LYS A 87 4.62 -0.04 -14.14
C LYS A 87 5.18 -1.28 -14.86
N ASP A 88 6.17 -1.96 -14.31
CA ASP A 88 6.85 -3.07 -14.98
C ASP A 88 6.53 -4.40 -14.30
N PRO A 89 5.79 -5.31 -14.98
CA PRO A 89 5.47 -6.64 -14.46
C PRO A 89 6.68 -7.51 -14.08
N HIS A 90 7.85 -7.24 -14.65
CA HIS A 90 9.08 -7.95 -14.26
C HIS A 90 9.65 -7.38 -12.96
N LEU A 91 9.60 -6.06 -12.76
CA LEU A 91 10.08 -5.43 -11.55
C LEU A 91 9.16 -5.66 -10.35
N ASN A 92 7.84 -5.65 -10.57
CA ASN A 92 6.85 -5.92 -9.53
C ASN A 92 6.56 -7.40 -9.29
N ALA A 93 7.28 -8.26 -10.00
CA ALA A 93 7.20 -9.71 -9.91
C ALA A 93 5.86 -10.35 -10.35
N SER A 94 4.90 -9.61 -10.90
CA SER A 94 3.64 -10.19 -11.39
C SER A 94 3.84 -11.15 -12.55
N ALA A 95 4.81 -10.89 -13.45
CA ALA A 95 5.17 -11.81 -14.53
C ALA A 95 5.66 -13.17 -13.99
N MET A 96 6.35 -13.20 -12.84
CA MET A 96 6.79 -14.44 -12.18
C MET A 96 5.61 -15.21 -11.59
N ALA A 97 4.54 -14.51 -11.21
CA ALA A 97 3.30 -15.11 -10.70
C ALA A 97 2.34 -15.57 -11.82
N GLY A 98 2.72 -15.33 -13.09
CA GLY A 98 1.96 -15.79 -14.26
C GLY A 98 0.88 -14.83 -14.75
N TYR A 99 0.91 -13.56 -14.34
CA TYR A 99 0.05 -12.50 -14.83
C TYR A 99 0.80 -11.17 -14.91
N GLU A 100 0.23 -10.19 -15.58
CA GLU A 100 0.84 -8.87 -15.76
C GLU A 100 -0.02 -7.81 -15.09
N VAL A 101 0.54 -7.16 -14.07
CA VAL A 101 -0.07 -6.02 -13.39
C VAL A 101 0.80 -4.80 -13.62
N ALA A 102 0.17 -3.68 -13.99
CA ALA A 102 0.83 -2.39 -14.07
C ALA A 102 -0.10 -1.33 -13.48
N ILE A 103 0.42 -0.53 -12.56
CA ILE A 103 -0.32 0.54 -11.89
C ILE A 103 0.34 1.88 -12.19
N GLU A 104 -0.49 2.86 -12.55
CA GLU A 104 -0.06 4.25 -12.67
C GLU A 104 -0.72 5.07 -11.55
N PRO A 105 0.00 5.39 -10.47
CA PRO A 105 -0.55 6.19 -9.38
C PRO A 105 -0.79 7.63 -9.83
N GLU A 106 -1.91 8.23 -9.39
CA GLU A 106 -2.20 9.64 -9.66
C GLU A 106 -1.36 10.59 -8.82
N MET A 107 -0.89 10.15 -7.65
CA MET A 107 -0.17 10.97 -6.70
C MET A 107 1.16 10.35 -6.33
N LEU A 108 2.24 11.09 -6.55
CA LEU A 108 3.60 10.67 -6.22
C LEU A 108 4.11 11.42 -4.99
N LEU A 109 4.36 10.67 -3.92
CA LEU A 109 4.80 11.16 -2.62
C LEU A 109 6.33 11.24 -2.52
N ARG A 110 6.80 11.99 -1.53
CA ARG A 110 8.22 12.20 -1.24
C ARG A 110 8.53 11.90 0.23
N ASP A 111 9.79 11.64 0.51
CA ASP A 111 10.27 11.44 1.89
C ASP A 111 10.02 12.68 2.76
N GLY A 112 9.58 12.44 3.99
CA GLY A 112 9.22 13.49 4.94
C GLY A 112 7.92 14.24 4.61
N GLU A 113 7.22 13.89 3.54
CA GLU A 113 5.95 14.50 3.19
C GLU A 113 4.86 14.13 4.21
N LYS A 114 3.99 15.09 4.51
CA LYS A 114 2.79 14.88 5.32
C LYS A 114 1.59 14.79 4.39
N LEU A 115 1.04 13.60 4.27
CA LEU A 115 -0.18 13.35 3.50
C LEU A 115 -1.40 13.51 4.39
N GLU A 116 -2.20 14.54 4.14
CA GLU A 116 -3.49 14.74 4.78
C GLU A 116 -4.59 14.06 3.95
N ILE A 117 -5.21 13.01 4.49
CA ILE A 117 -6.24 12.23 3.80
C ILE A 117 -7.17 11.54 4.81
N ALA A 118 -8.46 11.48 4.52
CA ALA A 118 -9.48 10.82 5.34
C ALA A 118 -9.45 11.23 6.82
N GLY A 119 -9.05 12.49 7.11
CA GLY A 119 -8.92 13.02 8.47
C GLY A 119 -7.64 12.62 9.21
N PHE A 120 -6.74 11.89 8.57
CA PHE A 120 -5.43 11.51 9.08
C PHE A 120 -4.30 12.36 8.50
N VAL A 121 -3.16 12.37 9.21
CA VAL A 121 -1.90 12.94 8.74
C VAL A 121 -0.85 11.85 8.75
N PHE A 122 -0.60 11.25 7.60
CA PHE A 122 0.46 10.25 7.44
C PHE A 122 1.79 10.91 7.12
N HIS A 123 2.82 10.60 7.91
CA HIS A 123 4.20 10.92 7.57
C HIS A 123 4.73 9.84 6.62
N VAL A 124 5.15 10.24 5.45
CA VAL A 124 5.78 9.33 4.46
C VAL A 124 7.24 9.15 4.83
N ILE A 125 7.66 7.93 5.06
CA ILE A 125 9.04 7.57 5.44
C ILE A 125 9.59 6.68 4.33
N TYR A 126 10.63 7.15 3.64
CA TYR A 126 11.31 6.38 2.61
C TYR A 126 12.12 5.25 3.24
N THR A 127 11.84 4.01 2.87
CA THR A 127 12.48 2.81 3.41
C THR A 127 12.89 1.86 2.28
N PRO A 128 13.91 2.23 1.49
CA PRO A 128 14.34 1.42 0.35
C PRO A 128 15.03 0.14 0.80
N GLY A 129 15.00 -0.87 -0.07
CA GLY A 129 15.79 -2.08 0.10
C GLY A 129 15.00 -3.37 -0.08
N HIS A 130 13.72 -3.45 0.31
CA HIS A 130 12.83 -4.49 -0.17
C HIS A 130 12.50 -4.25 -1.65
N THR A 131 12.08 -3.03 -1.97
CA THR A 131 12.10 -2.45 -3.31
C THR A 131 12.87 -1.13 -3.29
N LYS A 132 13.18 -0.56 -4.46
CA LYS A 132 13.93 0.71 -4.57
C LYS A 132 13.14 1.93 -4.07
N GLY A 133 11.81 1.88 -4.09
CA GLY A 133 10.93 2.98 -3.73
C GLY A 133 9.95 2.61 -2.59
N GLY A 134 10.24 1.57 -1.83
CA GLY A 134 9.45 1.20 -0.66
C GLY A 134 9.37 2.33 0.35
N CYS A 135 8.20 2.49 0.96
CA CYS A 135 7.97 3.48 2.01
C CYS A 135 7.05 2.94 3.11
N CYS A 136 7.11 3.58 4.26
CA CYS A 136 6.18 3.38 5.36
C CYS A 136 5.27 4.60 5.50
N TYR A 137 4.06 4.39 6.00
CA TYR A 137 3.13 5.45 6.38
C TYR A 137 2.97 5.45 7.90
N TYR A 138 3.37 6.54 8.57
CA TYR A 138 3.28 6.69 10.01
C TYR A 138 2.22 7.73 10.40
N GLU A 139 1.23 7.31 11.16
CA GLU A 139 0.23 8.20 11.77
C GLU A 139 0.62 8.48 13.23
N GLU A 140 0.98 9.74 13.52
CA GLU A 140 1.62 10.14 14.78
C GLU A 140 0.67 10.10 15.98
N LYS A 141 -0.60 10.50 15.81
CA LYS A 141 -1.56 10.61 16.93
C LYS A 141 -1.91 9.25 17.51
N GLU A 142 -2.13 8.28 16.63
CA GLU A 142 -2.47 6.89 16.98
C GLU A 142 -1.22 6.01 17.14
N LYS A 143 -0.04 6.53 16.77
CA LYS A 143 1.25 5.81 16.80
C LYS A 143 1.21 4.52 15.96
N ALA A 144 0.55 4.59 14.81
CA ALA A 144 0.40 3.48 13.90
C ALA A 144 1.39 3.59 12.74
N LEU A 145 2.12 2.52 12.46
CA LEU A 145 3.04 2.41 11.34
C LEU A 145 2.57 1.31 10.39
N PHE A 146 2.35 1.68 9.13
CA PHE A 146 2.06 0.74 8.04
C PHE A 146 3.34 0.58 7.24
N SER A 147 4.03 -0.52 7.49
CA SER A 147 5.41 -0.72 7.01
C SER A 147 5.52 -1.53 5.73
N GLY A 148 4.41 -2.08 5.21
CA GLY A 148 4.49 -3.06 4.14
C GLY A 148 5.53 -4.14 4.47
N ASP A 149 6.37 -4.43 3.50
CA ASP A 149 7.41 -5.43 3.61
C ASP A 149 8.79 -4.88 4.06
N THR A 150 8.79 -3.72 4.73
CA THR A 150 10.03 -3.20 5.33
C THR A 150 10.36 -3.94 6.62
N ILE A 151 9.42 -4.02 7.57
CA ILE A 151 9.61 -4.63 8.89
C ILE A 151 8.46 -5.59 9.20
N PHE A 152 8.81 -6.77 9.65
CA PHE A 152 7.89 -7.79 10.19
C PHE A 152 8.18 -8.06 11.66
N MET A 153 7.30 -8.81 12.31
CA MET A 153 7.56 -9.29 13.67
C MET A 153 8.79 -10.22 13.66
N GLU A 154 9.86 -9.78 14.32
CA GLU A 154 11.14 -10.51 14.43
C GLU A 154 11.85 -10.76 13.07
N SER A 155 11.51 -9.99 12.02
CA SER A 155 12.07 -10.15 10.69
C SER A 155 12.06 -8.84 9.88
N ILE A 156 12.62 -8.88 8.69
CA ILE A 156 12.60 -7.81 7.69
C ILE A 156 12.18 -8.38 6.33
N GLY A 157 11.82 -7.50 5.41
CA GLY A 157 11.51 -7.88 4.03
C GLY A 157 12.68 -8.55 3.31
N ARG A 158 12.38 -9.43 2.36
CA ARG A 158 13.39 -10.02 1.48
C ARG A 158 13.99 -8.97 0.55
N THR A 159 15.19 -9.19 0.09
CA THR A 159 15.94 -8.24 -0.75
C THR A 159 16.52 -8.88 -2.01
N ASP A 160 16.06 -10.08 -2.36
CA ASP A 160 16.57 -10.89 -3.48
C ASP A 160 15.67 -10.82 -4.73
N LEU A 161 14.59 -10.03 -4.69
CA LEU A 161 13.74 -9.73 -5.83
C LEU A 161 14.29 -8.53 -6.62
N PRO A 162 13.79 -8.26 -7.85
CA PRO A 162 14.21 -7.10 -8.62
C PRO A 162 14.13 -5.81 -7.79
N THR A 163 15.16 -4.97 -7.91
CA THR A 163 15.36 -3.72 -7.16
C THR A 163 15.68 -3.87 -5.66
N GLY A 164 15.71 -5.09 -5.13
CA GLY A 164 16.07 -5.35 -3.74
C GLY A 164 17.53 -5.04 -3.42
N ASN A 165 17.81 -4.57 -2.20
CA ASN A 165 19.15 -4.22 -1.71
C ASN A 165 19.22 -4.35 -0.19
N THR A 166 19.90 -5.40 0.28
CA THR A 166 20.02 -5.69 1.72
C THR A 166 20.71 -4.58 2.50
N ALA A 167 21.74 -3.95 1.92
CA ALA A 167 22.47 -2.89 2.63
C ALA A 167 21.58 -1.64 2.86
N GLN A 168 20.73 -1.30 1.89
CA GLN A 168 19.78 -0.20 2.03
C GLN A 168 18.68 -0.51 3.05
N LEU A 169 18.22 -1.76 3.12
CA LEU A 169 17.15 -2.12 4.06
C LEU A 169 17.62 -2.12 5.52
N LEU A 170 18.91 -2.31 5.76
CA LEU A 170 19.52 -2.38 7.08
C LEU A 170 20.09 -1.03 7.57
N ASP A 171 20.14 -0.02 6.72
CA ASP A 171 20.67 1.32 7.03
C ASP A 171 19.58 2.22 7.64
#